data_38a00554001e7158dca88fe15e7d835b
#
_entry.id   38a00554001e7158dca88fe15e7d835b
#
_cell.length_a   1.000
_cell.length_b   1.000
_cell.length_c   1.000
_cell.angle_alpha   90.00
_cell.angle_beta   90.00
_cell.angle_gamma   90.00
#
_symmetry.space_group_name_H-M   'P 1'
#
loop_
_entity.id
_entity.type
_entity.pdbx_description
1 polymer ?
#
loop_
_entity_poly.entity_id
_entity_poly.type
_entity_poly.pdbx_seq_one_letter_code
_entity_poly.pdbx_strand_id
1 'polypeptide(L)'
;FLAGNHVSMGIYELLLTAAIMVINQKFFVSGVTSLVHGAPNMDTLVAMGAGAAFGYSTWALFAASSAMAAGGAAAAMPYMDEYYFESAATILSLITVGKTLEAYSKGKTTSAIRGLMDLAPKTATLVQNGQEVKVPVEQVQVGDVFVVRPGESIPVDGKVTEGTGAVDESALTGESIPVDKQPGSTVSAGTMNQNGFLTCKASRVGQDTTIQQIIRMVEDAAGGKAPIAKTADRVAAVFVPCVLGLAVLTAIAWAAAGRSAGFVLARAISVLVISCPCALGLATPVAIMVASGLGAKKGILFKTAAALET
;
A
#
# COMPACT_ATOMS: atom_id res chain seq x y z
N PHE A 1 -40.50 -9.05 -6.73
CA PHE A 1 -40.88 -7.63 -6.84
C PHE A 1 -40.08 -6.91 -7.94
N LEU A 2 -38.83 -7.27 -8.18
CA LEU A 2 -37.98 -6.66 -9.22
C LEU A 2 -38.01 -7.39 -10.57
N ALA A 3 -38.37 -8.64 -10.62
CA ALA A 3 -38.30 -9.54 -11.80
C ALA A 3 -39.23 -9.21 -12.98
N GLY A 4 -39.93 -8.11 -12.97
CA GLY A 4 -40.78 -7.69 -14.07
C GLY A 4 -40.79 -6.19 -14.35
N ASN A 5 -39.97 -5.41 -13.59
CA ASN A 5 -39.90 -3.96 -13.76
C ASN A 5 -38.45 -3.54 -13.97
N HIS A 6 -37.99 -3.58 -15.22
CA HIS A 6 -36.62 -3.25 -15.62
C HIS A 6 -36.20 -1.84 -15.26
N VAL A 7 -37.11 -0.85 -15.23
CA VAL A 7 -36.83 0.50 -14.80
C VAL A 7 -36.49 0.54 -13.29
N SER A 8 -37.27 -0.19 -12.47
CA SER A 8 -36.96 -0.28 -11.04
C SER A 8 -35.64 -0.98 -10.77
N MET A 9 -35.29 -2.00 -11.55
CA MET A 9 -33.99 -2.68 -11.49
C MET A 9 -32.87 -1.73 -11.87
N GLY A 10 -32.98 -0.97 -12.94
CA GLY A 10 -32.00 0.03 -13.36
C GLY A 10 -31.79 1.14 -12.31
N ILE A 11 -32.87 1.58 -11.62
CA ILE A 11 -32.74 2.55 -10.50
C ILE A 11 -31.95 1.92 -9.34
N TYR A 12 -32.20 0.67 -9.00
CA TYR A 12 -31.49 -0.05 -7.95
C TYR A 12 -29.99 -0.17 -8.28
N GLU A 13 -29.67 -0.58 -9.51
CA GLU A 13 -28.30 -0.66 -10.01
C GLU A 13 -27.60 0.70 -10.03
N LEU A 14 -28.28 1.76 -10.44
CA LEU A 14 -27.78 3.12 -10.42
C LEU A 14 -27.40 3.54 -9.00
N LEU A 15 -28.29 3.32 -8.01
CA LEU A 15 -28.04 3.70 -6.62
C LEU A 15 -26.85 2.94 -6.02
N LEU A 16 -26.77 1.63 -6.25
CA LEU A 16 -25.64 0.81 -5.78
C LEU A 16 -24.34 1.24 -6.44
N THR A 17 -24.34 1.43 -7.75
CA THR A 17 -23.14 1.86 -8.48
C THR A 17 -22.68 3.26 -8.04
N ALA A 18 -23.64 4.18 -7.86
CA ALA A 18 -23.33 5.52 -7.33
C ALA A 18 -22.68 5.46 -5.94
N ALA A 19 -23.19 4.60 -5.04
CA ALA A 19 -22.59 4.39 -3.73
C ALA A 19 -21.13 3.87 -3.84
N ILE A 20 -20.90 2.88 -4.72
CA ILE A 20 -19.56 2.34 -4.99
C ILE A 20 -18.64 3.43 -5.56
N MET A 21 -19.13 4.27 -6.47
CA MET A 21 -18.35 5.38 -7.04
C MET A 21 -17.96 6.42 -5.99
N VAL A 22 -18.87 6.76 -5.08
CA VAL A 22 -18.57 7.70 -3.96
C VAL A 22 -17.51 7.13 -3.03
N ILE A 23 -17.58 5.85 -2.67
CA ILE A 23 -16.55 5.19 -1.86
C ILE A 23 -15.19 5.24 -2.58
N ASN A 24 -15.19 5.08 -3.90
CA ASN A 24 -14.01 4.99 -4.75
C ASN A 24 -13.65 6.32 -5.44
N GLN A 25 -14.14 7.46 -4.97
CA GLN A 25 -13.92 8.78 -5.58
C GLN A 25 -12.44 9.14 -5.84
N LYS A 26 -11.53 8.58 -5.04
CA LYS A 26 -10.07 8.80 -5.20
C LYS A 26 -9.55 8.40 -6.58
N PHE A 27 -10.09 7.32 -7.16
CA PHE A 27 -9.70 6.89 -8.51
C PHE A 27 -10.14 7.89 -9.58
N PHE A 28 -11.31 8.48 -9.43
CA PHE A 28 -11.81 9.50 -10.35
C PHE A 28 -10.99 10.79 -10.25
N VAL A 29 -10.71 11.26 -9.04
CA VAL A 29 -9.88 12.45 -8.83
C VAL A 29 -8.46 12.23 -9.37
N SER A 30 -7.81 11.12 -9.00
CA SER A 30 -6.46 10.77 -9.49
C SER A 30 -6.44 10.61 -11.01
N GLY A 31 -7.39 9.88 -11.57
CA GLY A 31 -7.46 9.59 -13.01
C GLY A 31 -7.67 10.84 -13.86
N VAL A 32 -8.62 11.69 -13.47
CA VAL A 32 -8.88 12.96 -14.18
C VAL A 32 -7.71 13.92 -14.05
N THR A 33 -7.15 14.07 -12.84
CA THR A 33 -5.99 14.94 -12.62
C THR A 33 -4.79 14.49 -13.47
N SER A 34 -4.49 13.20 -13.50
CA SER A 34 -3.39 12.65 -14.31
C SER A 34 -3.62 12.87 -15.82
N LEU A 35 -4.86 12.73 -16.28
CA LEU A 35 -5.22 12.98 -17.68
C LEU A 35 -5.01 14.44 -18.06
N VAL A 36 -5.48 15.38 -17.22
CA VAL A 36 -5.33 16.83 -17.45
C VAL A 36 -3.87 17.26 -17.47
N HIS A 37 -3.01 16.63 -16.67
CA HIS A 37 -1.57 16.91 -16.65
C HIS A 37 -0.79 16.18 -17.76
N GLY A 38 -1.47 15.50 -18.67
CA GLY A 38 -0.82 14.80 -19.81
C GLY A 38 -0.02 13.55 -19.42
N ALA A 39 -0.24 13.04 -18.20
CA ALA A 39 0.41 11.83 -17.69
C ALA A 39 -0.64 10.76 -17.28
N PRO A 40 -1.44 10.25 -18.25
CA PRO A 40 -2.49 9.30 -17.97
C PRO A 40 -1.92 8.03 -17.32
N ASN A 41 -2.60 7.54 -16.30
CA ASN A 41 -2.22 6.38 -15.51
C ASN A 41 -3.35 5.34 -15.49
N MET A 42 -3.16 4.25 -14.72
CA MET A 42 -4.18 3.20 -14.57
C MET A 42 -5.51 3.74 -14.01
N ASP A 43 -5.45 4.71 -13.08
CA ASP A 43 -6.65 5.32 -12.52
C ASP A 43 -7.45 6.07 -13.59
N THR A 44 -6.76 6.61 -14.63
CA THR A 44 -7.40 7.26 -15.78
C THR A 44 -8.29 6.30 -16.56
N LEU A 45 -7.81 5.09 -16.86
CA LEU A 45 -8.61 4.06 -17.56
C LEU A 45 -9.84 3.67 -16.74
N VAL A 46 -9.65 3.47 -15.45
CA VAL A 46 -10.73 3.12 -14.52
C VAL A 46 -11.77 4.22 -14.44
N ALA A 47 -11.32 5.48 -14.25
CA ALA A 47 -12.21 6.63 -14.16
C ALA A 47 -13.00 6.86 -15.45
N MET A 48 -12.35 6.72 -16.62
CA MET A 48 -13.00 6.87 -17.91
C MET A 48 -13.97 5.70 -18.21
N GLY A 49 -13.54 4.46 -17.98
CA GLY A 49 -14.36 3.28 -18.23
C GLY A 49 -15.61 3.23 -17.33
N ALA A 50 -15.42 3.36 -16.01
CA ALA A 50 -16.51 3.34 -15.06
C ALA A 50 -17.41 4.58 -15.19
N GLY A 51 -16.81 5.76 -15.42
CA GLY A 51 -17.55 7.01 -15.63
C GLY A 51 -18.39 7.01 -16.90
N ALA A 52 -17.84 6.51 -18.02
CA ALA A 52 -18.57 6.39 -19.28
C ALA A 52 -19.70 5.34 -19.16
N ALA A 53 -19.43 4.19 -18.54
CA ALA A 53 -20.43 3.14 -18.30
C ALA A 53 -21.59 3.66 -17.44
N PHE A 54 -21.28 4.35 -16.33
CA PHE A 54 -22.28 4.93 -15.44
C PHE A 54 -23.09 6.04 -16.13
N GLY A 55 -22.41 6.99 -16.81
CA GLY A 55 -23.06 8.09 -17.51
C GLY A 55 -23.98 7.63 -18.63
N TYR A 56 -23.51 6.67 -19.45
CA TYR A 56 -24.33 6.11 -20.52
C TYR A 56 -25.52 5.33 -19.98
N SER A 57 -25.33 4.46 -18.97
CA SER A 57 -26.43 3.69 -18.37
C SER A 57 -27.46 4.59 -17.69
N THR A 58 -27.03 5.71 -17.12
CA THR A 58 -27.94 6.72 -16.57
C THR A 58 -28.79 7.35 -17.67
N TRP A 59 -28.16 7.74 -18.80
CA TRP A 59 -28.89 8.24 -19.96
C TRP A 59 -29.87 7.19 -20.53
N ALA A 60 -29.42 5.94 -20.67
CA ALA A 60 -30.25 4.85 -21.16
C ALA A 60 -31.46 4.57 -20.26
N LEU A 61 -31.28 4.67 -18.93
CA LEU A 61 -32.35 4.52 -17.94
C LEU A 61 -33.44 5.61 -18.10
N PHE A 62 -33.04 6.87 -18.27
CA PHE A 62 -33.98 7.96 -18.53
C PHE A 62 -34.69 7.81 -19.89
N ALA A 63 -33.95 7.38 -20.92
CA ALA A 63 -34.52 7.11 -22.24
C ALA A 63 -35.50 5.95 -22.17
N ALA A 64 -35.18 4.85 -21.46
CA ALA A 64 -36.12 3.73 -21.23
C ALA A 64 -37.35 4.16 -20.48
N SER A 65 -37.22 4.98 -19.43
CA SER A 65 -38.37 5.50 -18.68
C SER A 65 -39.30 6.36 -19.56
N SER A 66 -38.72 7.22 -20.40
CA SER A 66 -39.48 8.07 -21.33
C SER A 66 -40.17 7.24 -22.42
N ALA A 67 -39.49 6.22 -22.98
CA ALA A 67 -40.02 5.33 -23.98
C ALA A 67 -41.15 4.48 -23.40
N MET A 68 -41.03 4.02 -22.15
CA MET A 68 -42.07 3.28 -21.44
C MET A 68 -43.33 4.10 -21.26
N ALA A 69 -43.21 5.39 -20.92
CA ALA A 69 -44.37 6.30 -20.78
C ALA A 69 -45.07 6.58 -22.12
N ALA A 70 -44.30 6.62 -23.23
CA ALA A 70 -44.87 6.94 -24.56
C ALA A 70 -45.40 5.72 -25.31
N GLY A 71 -44.82 4.55 -25.20
CA GLY A 71 -45.15 3.37 -26.03
C GLY A 71 -45.15 2.03 -25.30
N GLY A 72 -45.08 2.04 -23.96
CA GLY A 72 -45.09 0.83 -23.14
C GLY A 72 -43.76 0.05 -23.16
N ALA A 73 -43.80 -1.17 -22.60
CA ALA A 73 -42.60 -1.99 -22.40
C ALA A 73 -41.83 -2.32 -23.70
N ALA A 74 -42.53 -2.53 -24.80
CA ALA A 74 -41.91 -2.85 -26.09
C ALA A 74 -41.04 -1.71 -26.63
N ALA A 75 -41.42 -0.45 -26.41
CA ALA A 75 -40.66 0.72 -26.83
C ALA A 75 -39.42 0.95 -25.95
N ALA A 76 -39.47 0.53 -24.70
CA ALA A 76 -38.38 0.66 -23.74
C ALA A 76 -37.28 -0.43 -23.86
N MET A 77 -37.64 -1.60 -24.40
CA MET A 77 -36.76 -2.78 -24.48
C MET A 77 -35.37 -2.50 -25.08
N PRO A 78 -35.19 -1.75 -26.19
CA PRO A 78 -33.86 -1.48 -26.75
C PRO A 78 -32.91 -0.73 -25.83
N TYR A 79 -33.41 0.01 -24.86
CA TYR A 79 -32.66 0.75 -23.91
C TYR A 79 -32.33 -0.06 -22.64
N MET A 80 -33.17 -1.05 -22.32
CA MET A 80 -33.01 -1.87 -21.10
C MET A 80 -31.87 -2.86 -21.20
N ASP A 81 -31.56 -3.36 -22.41
CA ASP A 81 -30.47 -4.28 -22.67
C ASP A 81 -29.07 -3.55 -22.70
N GLU A 82 -29.08 -2.23 -22.58
CA GLU A 82 -27.85 -1.39 -22.69
C GLU A 82 -27.39 -0.80 -21.33
N TYR A 83 -27.76 -1.42 -20.20
CA TYR A 83 -27.25 -0.99 -18.89
C TYR A 83 -25.87 -1.60 -18.61
N TYR A 84 -24.91 -0.77 -18.25
CA TYR A 84 -23.53 -1.14 -17.89
C TYR A 84 -23.19 -0.75 -16.45
N PHE A 85 -24.20 -0.55 -15.59
CA PHE A 85 -24.00 -0.25 -14.16
C PHE A 85 -23.20 -1.35 -13.48
N GLU A 86 -23.52 -2.62 -13.76
CA GLU A 86 -22.79 -3.78 -13.23
C GLU A 86 -21.30 -3.77 -13.62
N SER A 87 -20.98 -3.37 -14.86
CA SER A 87 -19.61 -3.29 -15.35
C SER A 87 -18.83 -2.23 -14.57
N ALA A 88 -19.38 -1.04 -14.38
CA ALA A 88 -18.78 0.03 -13.58
C ALA A 88 -18.58 -0.42 -12.11
N ALA A 89 -19.60 -1.02 -11.51
CA ALA A 89 -19.55 -1.52 -10.15
C ALA A 89 -18.50 -2.63 -9.96
N THR A 90 -18.44 -3.58 -10.90
CA THR A 90 -17.50 -4.72 -10.87
C THR A 90 -16.05 -4.26 -10.96
N ILE A 91 -15.74 -3.33 -11.90
CA ILE A 91 -14.38 -2.78 -12.04
C ILE A 91 -13.95 -2.13 -10.75
N LEU A 92 -14.77 -1.22 -10.20
CA LEU A 92 -14.44 -0.48 -8.98
C LEU A 92 -14.31 -1.41 -7.78
N SER A 93 -15.16 -2.43 -7.67
CA SER A 93 -15.11 -3.42 -6.59
C SER A 93 -13.84 -4.27 -6.66
N LEU A 94 -13.47 -4.78 -7.84
CA LEU A 94 -12.23 -5.56 -8.03
C LEU A 94 -10.98 -4.74 -7.67
N ILE A 95 -10.92 -3.47 -8.09
CA ILE A 95 -9.80 -2.59 -7.76
C ILE A 95 -9.76 -2.31 -6.25
N THR A 96 -10.92 -2.10 -5.63
CA THR A 96 -11.00 -1.89 -4.17
C THR A 96 -10.50 -3.10 -3.40
N VAL A 97 -10.90 -4.31 -3.80
CA VAL A 97 -10.39 -5.56 -3.21
C VAL A 97 -8.88 -5.64 -3.36
N GLY A 98 -8.35 -5.37 -4.57
CA GLY A 98 -6.93 -5.36 -4.82
C GLY A 98 -6.17 -4.36 -3.93
N LYS A 99 -6.64 -3.12 -3.84
CA LYS A 99 -6.05 -2.08 -2.97
C LYS A 99 -6.16 -2.41 -1.49
N THR A 100 -7.22 -3.07 -1.07
CA THR A 100 -7.39 -3.54 0.32
C THR A 100 -6.37 -4.62 0.66
N LEU A 101 -6.16 -5.59 -0.23
CA LEU A 101 -5.13 -6.62 -0.07
C LEU A 101 -3.72 -6.01 -0.03
N GLU A 102 -3.44 -5.02 -0.88
CA GLU A 102 -2.18 -4.26 -0.85
C GLU A 102 -1.99 -3.56 0.50
N ALA A 103 -3.00 -2.83 0.98
CA ALA A 103 -2.95 -2.12 2.26
C ALA A 103 -2.79 -3.09 3.45
N TYR A 104 -3.49 -4.23 3.44
CA TYR A 104 -3.36 -5.26 4.45
C TYR A 104 -1.95 -5.86 4.50
N SER A 105 -1.37 -6.15 3.34
CA SER A 105 0.00 -6.67 3.25
C SER A 105 1.03 -5.65 3.75
N LYS A 106 0.88 -4.36 3.38
CA LYS A 106 1.72 -3.27 3.91
C LYS A 106 1.58 -3.12 5.42
N GLY A 107 0.39 -3.23 5.97
CA GLY A 107 0.13 -3.14 7.40
C GLY A 107 0.87 -4.20 8.22
N LYS A 108 0.99 -5.44 7.72
CA LYS A 108 1.76 -6.50 8.39
C LYS A 108 3.26 -6.22 8.46
N THR A 109 3.83 -5.61 7.44
CA THR A 109 5.25 -5.21 7.43
C THR A 109 5.50 -4.07 8.42
N THR A 110 4.60 -3.08 8.49
CA THR A 110 4.68 -1.98 9.45
C THR A 110 4.55 -2.47 10.90
N SER A 111 3.77 -3.54 11.15
CA SER A 111 3.64 -4.13 12.49
C SER A 111 4.93 -4.80 12.97
N ALA A 112 5.71 -5.42 12.07
CA ALA A 112 7.01 -5.99 12.41
C ALA A 112 8.03 -4.89 12.77
N ILE A 113 8.02 -3.77 12.05
CA ILE A 113 8.86 -2.59 12.36
C ILE A 113 8.51 -2.00 13.73
N ARG A 114 7.20 -1.88 14.05
CA ARG A 114 6.76 -1.41 15.38
C ARG A 114 7.26 -2.32 16.48
N GLY A 115 7.25 -3.65 16.28
CA GLY A 115 7.80 -4.60 17.23
C GLY A 115 9.29 -4.34 17.53
N LEU A 116 10.09 -3.94 16.54
CA LEU A 116 11.48 -3.54 16.75
C LEU A 116 11.60 -2.20 17.51
N MET A 117 10.72 -1.25 17.23
CA MET A 117 10.70 0.04 17.95
C MET A 117 10.34 -0.11 19.43
N ASP A 118 9.48 -1.07 19.76
CA ASP A 118 9.05 -1.34 21.14
C ASP A 118 10.15 -2.02 21.98
N LEU A 119 11.24 -2.52 21.37
CA LEU A 119 12.38 -3.10 22.09
C LEU A 119 13.26 -2.04 22.76
N ALA A 120 13.33 -0.83 22.21
CA ALA A 120 14.11 0.26 22.80
C ALA A 120 13.36 0.85 23.99
N PRO A 121 14.00 0.95 25.19
CA PRO A 121 13.38 1.54 26.36
C PRO A 121 13.19 3.04 26.16
N LYS A 122 12.14 3.61 26.77
CA LYS A 122 11.84 5.04 26.70
C LYS A 122 12.70 5.89 27.65
N THR A 123 13.39 5.26 28.60
CA THR A 123 14.20 5.93 29.61
C THR A 123 15.55 5.23 29.74
N ALA A 124 16.56 6.01 30.12
CA ALA A 124 17.90 5.55 30.46
C ALA A 124 18.26 5.97 31.89
N THR A 125 19.08 5.19 32.59
CA THR A 125 19.64 5.56 33.90
C THR A 125 21.06 6.03 33.68
N LEU A 126 21.30 7.35 33.78
CA LEU A 126 22.60 7.95 33.64
C LEU A 126 23.31 8.06 35.00
N VAL A 127 24.63 8.01 34.99
CA VAL A 127 25.49 8.33 36.14
C VAL A 127 26.00 9.76 36.00
N GLN A 128 25.44 10.67 36.80
CA GLN A 128 25.84 12.08 36.82
C GLN A 128 26.36 12.46 38.22
N ASN A 129 27.56 12.94 38.29
CA ASN A 129 28.23 13.31 39.56
C ASN A 129 28.20 12.20 40.63
N GLY A 130 28.30 10.93 40.21
CA GLY A 130 28.25 9.77 41.10
C GLY A 130 26.84 9.37 41.56
N GLN A 131 25.79 10.01 41.05
CA GLN A 131 24.40 9.67 41.34
C GLN A 131 23.70 9.14 40.08
N GLU A 132 22.82 8.19 40.28
CA GLU A 132 22.00 7.65 39.20
C GLU A 132 20.76 8.52 38.99
N VAL A 133 20.56 8.98 37.77
CA VAL A 133 19.43 9.81 37.38
C VAL A 133 18.70 9.16 36.19
N LYS A 134 17.40 8.93 36.35
CA LYS A 134 16.57 8.39 35.26
C LYS A 134 16.11 9.52 34.35
N VAL A 135 16.47 9.44 33.07
CA VAL A 135 16.17 10.46 32.06
C VAL A 135 15.45 9.81 30.85
N PRO A 136 14.66 10.57 30.07
CA PRO A 136 14.20 10.13 28.76
C PRO A 136 15.37 9.79 27.84
N VAL A 137 15.25 8.72 27.02
CA VAL A 137 16.35 8.25 26.15
C VAL A 137 16.79 9.32 25.13
N GLU A 138 15.86 10.22 24.75
CA GLU A 138 16.12 11.32 23.83
C GLU A 138 17.09 12.38 24.40
N GLN A 139 17.28 12.40 25.72
CA GLN A 139 18.20 13.35 26.39
C GLN A 139 19.61 12.79 26.55
N VAL A 140 19.82 11.51 26.26
CA VAL A 140 21.14 10.87 26.34
C VAL A 140 22.05 11.42 25.24
N GLN A 141 23.26 11.81 25.59
CA GLN A 141 24.27 12.32 24.67
C GLN A 141 25.40 11.32 24.48
N VAL A 142 26.14 11.45 23.37
CA VAL A 142 27.34 10.67 23.14
C VAL A 142 28.39 11.02 24.20
N GLY A 143 28.91 10.01 24.86
CA GLY A 143 29.85 10.13 25.94
C GLY A 143 29.24 10.03 27.34
N ASP A 144 27.91 10.09 27.48
CA ASP A 144 27.25 9.87 28.75
C ASP A 144 27.49 8.45 29.27
N VAL A 145 27.57 8.32 30.60
CA VAL A 145 27.70 7.03 31.26
C VAL A 145 26.33 6.59 31.74
N PHE A 146 25.89 5.39 31.34
CA PHE A 146 24.63 4.80 31.74
C PHE A 146 24.81 3.41 32.34
N VAL A 147 23.90 3.02 33.17
CA VAL A 147 23.89 1.70 33.82
C VAL A 147 22.72 0.86 33.30
N VAL A 148 22.95 -0.45 33.24
CA VAL A 148 21.95 -1.44 32.82
C VAL A 148 21.95 -2.60 33.79
N ARG A 149 20.81 -2.82 34.46
CA ARG A 149 20.59 -3.88 35.42
C ARG A 149 20.08 -5.15 34.76
N PRO A 150 20.15 -6.31 35.43
CA PRO A 150 19.51 -7.53 34.95
C PRO A 150 18.03 -7.29 34.62
N GLY A 151 17.60 -7.76 33.46
CA GLY A 151 16.22 -7.60 32.97
C GLY A 151 15.92 -6.24 32.35
N GLU A 152 16.88 -5.30 32.26
CA GLU A 152 16.70 -4.02 31.61
C GLU A 152 17.19 -4.08 30.15
N SER A 153 16.46 -3.37 29.27
CA SER A 153 16.89 -3.17 27.90
C SER A 153 17.95 -2.06 27.81
N ILE A 154 18.93 -2.22 26.93
CA ILE A 154 19.98 -1.25 26.68
C ILE A 154 19.40 -0.04 25.92
N PRO A 155 19.55 1.18 26.48
CA PRO A 155 18.84 2.35 25.94
C PRO A 155 19.48 2.94 24.66
N VAL A 156 20.80 2.91 24.56
CA VAL A 156 21.56 3.46 23.43
C VAL A 156 22.77 2.58 23.15
N ASP A 157 23.35 2.70 21.95
CA ASP A 157 24.59 1.97 21.66
C ASP A 157 25.73 2.49 22.52
N GLY A 158 26.54 1.58 23.05
CA GLY A 158 27.61 1.94 23.94
C GLY A 158 28.77 0.94 23.98
N LYS A 159 29.73 1.27 24.83
CA LYS A 159 30.85 0.39 25.15
C LYS A 159 30.85 0.16 26.67
N VAL A 160 30.97 -1.09 27.09
CA VAL A 160 31.08 -1.43 28.52
C VAL A 160 32.40 -0.85 29.09
N THR A 161 32.29 -0.06 30.16
CA THR A 161 33.41 0.49 30.90
C THR A 161 33.69 -0.33 32.14
N GLU A 162 32.66 -0.77 32.84
CA GLU A 162 32.79 -1.53 34.09
C GLU A 162 31.66 -2.58 34.15
N GLY A 163 31.93 -3.65 34.92
CA GLY A 163 30.99 -4.75 35.14
C GLY A 163 31.11 -5.86 34.11
N THR A 164 30.35 -6.94 34.33
CA THR A 164 30.21 -8.08 33.40
C THR A 164 28.78 -8.53 33.40
N GLY A 165 28.32 -9.10 32.28
CA GLY A 165 26.96 -9.61 32.16
C GLY A 165 26.76 -10.40 30.87
N ALA A 166 25.60 -11.02 30.69
CA ALA A 166 25.21 -11.67 29.45
C ALA A 166 24.04 -10.91 28.83
N VAL A 167 24.19 -10.51 27.58
CA VAL A 167 23.22 -9.72 26.84
C VAL A 167 22.57 -10.57 25.75
N ASP A 168 21.25 -10.60 25.78
CA ASP A 168 20.45 -11.21 24.71
C ASP A 168 20.36 -10.23 23.53
N GLU A 169 21.02 -10.58 22.44
CA GLU A 169 21.05 -9.83 21.19
C GLU A 169 20.15 -10.44 20.11
N SER A 170 19.32 -11.45 20.47
CA SER A 170 18.51 -12.23 19.54
C SER A 170 17.57 -11.37 18.69
N ALA A 171 17.08 -10.28 19.23
CA ALA A 171 16.22 -9.33 18.52
C ALA A 171 16.92 -8.63 17.35
N LEU A 172 18.26 -8.50 17.38
CA LEU A 172 19.05 -7.87 16.33
C LEU A 172 19.80 -8.90 15.46
N THR A 173 20.30 -9.96 16.06
CA THR A 173 21.14 -10.98 15.39
C THR A 173 20.39 -12.22 14.96
N GLY A 174 19.24 -12.51 15.60
CA GLY A 174 18.52 -13.76 15.45
C GLY A 174 19.12 -14.93 16.25
N GLU A 175 20.26 -14.77 16.91
CA GLU A 175 20.92 -15.80 17.72
C GLU A 175 20.34 -15.81 19.14
N SER A 176 19.78 -16.95 19.57
CA SER A 176 19.10 -17.06 20.88
C SER A 176 20.06 -17.24 22.06
N ILE A 177 21.37 -17.39 21.81
CA ILE A 177 22.36 -17.56 22.89
C ILE A 177 22.83 -16.19 23.36
N PRO A 178 22.67 -15.84 24.66
CA PRO A 178 23.17 -14.60 25.20
C PRO A 178 24.69 -14.47 25.04
N VAL A 179 25.15 -13.27 24.74
CA VAL A 179 26.58 -12.96 24.52
C VAL A 179 27.18 -12.36 25.77
N ASP A 180 28.27 -12.94 26.28
CA ASP A 180 28.99 -12.41 27.42
C ASP A 180 29.62 -11.05 27.08
N LYS A 181 29.42 -10.06 27.96
CA LYS A 181 29.98 -8.72 27.87
C LYS A 181 30.88 -8.44 29.03
N GLN A 182 32.04 -7.84 28.72
CA GLN A 182 33.07 -7.44 29.67
C GLN A 182 33.60 -6.04 29.32
N PRO A 183 34.35 -5.38 30.16
CA PRO A 183 34.93 -4.07 29.86
C PRO A 183 35.61 -4.06 28.49
N GLY A 184 35.21 -3.12 27.65
CA GLY A 184 35.65 -3.03 26.26
C GLY A 184 34.70 -3.62 25.22
N SER A 185 33.72 -4.46 25.62
CA SER A 185 32.69 -4.99 24.72
C SER A 185 31.73 -3.89 24.27
N THR A 186 31.20 -4.03 23.05
CA THR A 186 30.12 -3.17 22.54
C THR A 186 28.75 -3.72 22.92
N VAL A 187 27.80 -2.82 23.18
CA VAL A 187 26.40 -3.12 23.43
C VAL A 187 25.53 -2.30 22.49
N SER A 188 24.38 -2.86 22.08
CA SER A 188 23.48 -2.25 21.12
C SER A 188 22.14 -1.91 21.76
N ALA A 189 21.55 -0.78 21.37
CA ALA A 189 20.23 -0.36 21.81
C ALA A 189 19.17 -1.42 21.47
N GLY A 190 18.21 -1.64 22.39
CA GLY A 190 17.12 -2.59 22.20
C GLY A 190 17.47 -4.04 22.51
N THR A 191 18.71 -4.36 22.90
CA THR A 191 19.11 -5.67 23.42
C THR A 191 18.87 -5.72 24.93
N MET A 192 18.75 -6.92 25.51
CA MET A 192 18.36 -7.10 26.92
C MET A 192 19.50 -7.67 27.74
N ASN A 193 19.85 -7.01 28.83
CA ASN A 193 20.79 -7.55 29.82
C ASN A 193 20.10 -8.63 30.64
N GLN A 194 20.55 -9.87 30.53
CA GLN A 194 19.93 -11.02 31.24
C GLN A 194 20.51 -11.18 32.65
N ASN A 195 21.79 -10.96 32.83
CA ASN A 195 22.44 -11.06 34.13
C ASN A 195 23.59 -10.07 34.27
N GLY A 196 24.04 -9.87 35.51
CA GLY A 196 25.14 -8.97 35.81
C GLY A 196 24.74 -7.51 35.73
N PHE A 197 25.69 -6.65 36.10
CA PHE A 197 25.53 -5.18 36.10
C PHE A 197 26.53 -4.58 35.13
N LEU A 198 26.02 -3.77 34.20
CA LEU A 198 26.83 -3.16 33.17
C LEU A 198 26.85 -1.63 33.32
N THR A 199 28.04 -1.04 33.42
CA THR A 199 28.23 0.38 33.24
C THR A 199 28.76 0.62 31.84
N CYS A 200 28.10 1.45 31.05
CA CYS A 200 28.40 1.65 29.66
C CYS A 200 28.55 3.13 29.33
N LYS A 201 29.45 3.46 28.39
CA LYS A 201 29.59 4.79 27.83
C LYS A 201 28.89 4.85 26.48
N ALA A 202 27.98 5.80 26.31
CA ALA A 202 27.21 5.98 25.07
C ALA A 202 28.15 6.33 23.90
N SER A 203 28.01 5.60 22.80
CA SER A 203 28.78 5.78 21.57
C SER A 203 27.94 6.32 20.41
N ARG A 204 26.70 5.91 20.32
CA ARG A 204 25.71 6.37 19.33
C ARG A 204 24.35 6.52 20.00
N VAL A 205 23.65 7.61 19.70
CA VAL A 205 22.38 7.98 20.35
C VAL A 205 21.33 8.36 19.32
N GLY A 206 20.06 8.34 19.72
CA GLY A 206 18.95 8.77 18.90
C GLY A 206 18.87 8.00 17.58
N GLN A 207 18.88 8.75 16.49
CA GLN A 207 18.73 8.19 15.14
C GLN A 207 19.95 7.44 14.60
N ASP A 208 21.10 7.57 15.26
CA ASP A 208 22.36 6.92 14.86
C ASP A 208 22.58 5.57 15.55
N THR A 209 21.65 5.16 16.45
CA THR A 209 21.71 3.84 17.08
C THR A 209 21.51 2.72 16.05
N THR A 210 22.11 1.56 16.32
CA THR A 210 22.05 0.38 15.44
C THR A 210 20.59 -0.01 15.13
N ILE A 211 19.71 -0.01 16.14
CA ILE A 211 18.30 -0.35 15.94
C ILE A 211 17.59 0.68 15.04
N GLN A 212 17.87 1.97 15.17
CA GLN A 212 17.27 3.01 14.32
C GLN A 212 17.77 2.93 12.87
N GLN A 213 19.04 2.56 12.67
CA GLN A 213 19.56 2.31 11.33
C GLN A 213 18.89 1.09 10.67
N ILE A 214 18.65 0.02 11.44
CA ILE A 214 17.91 -1.16 10.96
C ILE A 214 16.49 -0.77 10.58
N ILE A 215 15.77 -0.02 11.44
CA ILE A 215 14.42 0.46 11.18
C ILE A 215 14.37 1.27 9.88
N ARG A 216 15.30 2.24 9.70
CA ARG A 216 15.39 3.03 8.46
C ARG A 216 15.65 2.16 7.23
N MET A 217 16.57 1.19 7.30
CA MET A 217 16.84 0.29 6.19
C MET A 217 15.59 -0.52 5.81
N VAL A 218 14.79 -0.96 6.78
CA VAL A 218 13.54 -1.70 6.52
C VAL A 218 12.46 -0.75 5.99
N GLU A 219 12.36 0.47 6.49
CA GLU A 219 11.43 1.49 5.96
C GLU A 219 11.77 1.89 4.53
N ASP A 220 13.05 2.11 4.22
CA ASP A 220 13.53 2.44 2.88
C ASP A 220 13.30 1.27 1.91
N ALA A 221 13.52 0.03 2.36
CA ALA A 221 13.23 -1.17 1.58
C ALA A 221 11.72 -1.33 1.33
N ALA A 222 10.88 -1.04 2.33
CA ALA A 222 9.43 -1.11 2.23
C ALA A 222 8.82 0.06 1.44
N GLY A 223 9.42 1.26 1.54
CA GLY A 223 8.97 2.48 0.86
C GLY A 223 9.58 2.68 -0.53
N GLY A 224 10.72 2.07 -0.81
CA GLY A 224 11.39 2.15 -2.11
C GLY A 224 10.56 1.48 -3.21
N LYS A 225 10.23 2.23 -4.29
CA LYS A 225 9.65 1.58 -5.49
C LYS A 225 10.70 0.64 -6.07
N ALA A 226 10.39 -0.65 -6.08
CA ALA A 226 11.23 -1.65 -6.75
C ALA A 226 11.47 -1.28 -8.23
N PRO A 227 12.62 -1.62 -8.83
CA PRO A 227 12.90 -1.38 -10.25
C PRO A 227 11.78 -1.88 -11.16
N ILE A 228 11.20 -3.03 -10.88
CA ILE A 228 10.08 -3.60 -11.63
C ILE A 228 8.80 -2.73 -11.50
N ALA A 229 8.56 -2.07 -10.36
CA ALA A 229 7.43 -1.15 -10.21
C ALA A 229 7.61 0.12 -11.07
N LYS A 230 8.84 0.64 -11.17
CA LYS A 230 9.17 1.75 -12.10
C LYS A 230 9.00 1.33 -13.56
N THR A 231 9.32 0.09 -13.88
CA THR A 231 9.11 -0.48 -15.22
C THR A 231 7.63 -0.64 -15.52
N ALA A 232 6.83 -1.10 -14.56
CA ALA A 232 5.39 -1.17 -14.69
C ALA A 232 4.74 0.21 -14.89
N ASP A 233 5.19 1.24 -14.14
CA ASP A 233 4.75 2.63 -14.34
C ASP A 233 5.09 3.14 -15.76
N ARG A 234 6.29 2.81 -16.29
CA ARG A 234 6.71 3.19 -17.65
C ARG A 234 5.90 2.48 -18.73
N VAL A 235 5.64 1.19 -18.56
CA VAL A 235 4.76 0.43 -19.46
C VAL A 235 3.35 1.02 -19.44
N ALA A 236 2.81 1.35 -18.27
CA ALA A 236 1.49 1.96 -18.13
C ALA A 236 1.41 3.32 -18.86
N ALA A 237 2.46 4.14 -18.79
CA ALA A 237 2.52 5.45 -19.47
C ALA A 237 2.39 5.37 -21.00
N VAL A 238 2.80 4.24 -21.62
CA VAL A 238 2.60 4.00 -23.05
C VAL A 238 1.29 3.24 -23.30
N PHE A 239 1.01 2.25 -22.49
CA PHE A 239 -0.15 1.38 -22.65
C PHE A 239 -1.47 2.13 -22.55
N VAL A 240 -1.62 3.03 -21.56
CA VAL A 240 -2.86 3.78 -21.34
C VAL A 240 -3.24 4.66 -22.54
N PRO A 241 -2.36 5.51 -23.10
CA PRO A 241 -2.66 6.24 -24.33
C PRO A 241 -3.00 5.33 -25.53
N CYS A 242 -2.31 4.20 -25.68
CA CYS A 242 -2.60 3.24 -26.76
C CYS A 242 -4.02 2.66 -26.61
N VAL A 243 -4.43 2.28 -25.42
CA VAL A 243 -5.79 1.76 -25.15
C VAL A 243 -6.84 2.83 -25.40
N LEU A 244 -6.61 4.07 -24.94
CA LEU A 244 -7.51 5.19 -25.23
C LEU A 244 -7.65 5.44 -26.73
N GLY A 245 -6.53 5.42 -27.46
CA GLY A 245 -6.53 5.52 -28.94
C GLY A 245 -7.31 4.39 -29.59
N LEU A 246 -7.14 3.15 -29.12
CA LEU A 246 -7.85 1.99 -29.63
C LEU A 246 -9.37 2.06 -29.34
N ALA A 247 -9.75 2.54 -28.17
CA ALA A 247 -11.16 2.74 -27.84
C ALA A 247 -11.81 3.79 -28.74
N VAL A 248 -11.11 4.91 -29.01
CA VAL A 248 -11.58 5.94 -29.96
C VAL A 248 -11.66 5.39 -31.39
N LEU A 249 -10.66 4.65 -31.85
CA LEU A 249 -10.68 4.01 -33.17
C LEU A 249 -11.84 3.02 -33.30
N THR A 250 -12.08 2.23 -32.25
CA THR A 250 -13.24 1.29 -32.20
C THR A 250 -14.55 2.07 -32.31
N ALA A 251 -14.70 3.18 -31.58
CA ALA A 251 -15.89 4.02 -31.67
C ALA A 251 -16.09 4.58 -33.09
N ILE A 252 -15.03 5.12 -33.70
CA ILE A 252 -15.08 5.66 -35.08
C ILE A 252 -15.47 4.56 -36.08
N ALA A 253 -14.85 3.38 -36.00
CA ALA A 253 -15.10 2.28 -36.90
C ALA A 253 -16.56 1.81 -36.87
N TRP A 254 -17.14 1.64 -35.66
CA TRP A 254 -18.53 1.23 -35.53
C TRP A 254 -19.53 2.34 -35.87
N ALA A 255 -19.19 3.62 -35.61
CA ALA A 255 -20.00 4.75 -36.05
C ALA A 255 -20.04 4.86 -37.58
N ALA A 256 -18.88 4.68 -38.24
CA ALA A 256 -18.79 4.64 -39.72
C ALA A 256 -19.57 3.45 -40.31
N ALA A 257 -19.66 2.33 -39.58
CA ALA A 257 -20.48 1.18 -39.96
C ALA A 257 -22.02 1.39 -39.75
N GLY A 258 -22.44 2.61 -39.34
CA GLY A 258 -23.84 2.98 -39.17
C GLY A 258 -24.52 2.34 -37.96
N ARG A 259 -23.78 1.91 -36.96
CA ARG A 259 -24.35 1.32 -35.73
C ARG A 259 -24.91 2.40 -34.80
N SER A 260 -25.87 2.00 -33.95
CA SER A 260 -26.47 2.91 -32.94
C SER A 260 -25.40 3.47 -32.00
N ALA A 261 -25.63 4.67 -31.47
CA ALA A 261 -24.73 5.32 -30.53
C ALA A 261 -24.46 4.45 -29.28
N GLY A 262 -25.47 3.74 -28.78
CA GLY A 262 -25.34 2.80 -27.68
C GLY A 262 -24.39 1.66 -27.98
N PHE A 263 -24.56 1.02 -29.14
CA PHE A 263 -23.66 -0.06 -29.55
C PHE A 263 -22.20 0.41 -29.70
N VAL A 264 -22.00 1.59 -30.31
CA VAL A 264 -20.65 2.21 -30.47
C VAL A 264 -19.99 2.43 -29.10
N LEU A 265 -20.74 3.06 -28.19
CA LEU A 265 -20.23 3.40 -26.87
C LEU A 265 -19.93 2.13 -26.04
N ALA A 266 -20.81 1.13 -26.11
CA ALA A 266 -20.62 -0.15 -25.44
C ALA A 266 -19.31 -0.83 -25.86
N ARG A 267 -18.99 -0.84 -27.17
CA ARG A 267 -17.76 -1.45 -27.67
C ARG A 267 -16.52 -0.66 -27.28
N ALA A 268 -16.59 0.66 -27.29
CA ALA A 268 -15.50 1.52 -26.80
C ALA A 268 -15.24 1.32 -25.30
N ILE A 269 -16.31 1.26 -24.49
CA ILE A 269 -16.22 0.98 -23.05
C ILE A 269 -15.64 -0.42 -22.82
N SER A 270 -16.06 -1.43 -23.57
CA SER A 270 -15.51 -2.79 -23.47
C SER A 270 -13.99 -2.82 -23.68
N VAL A 271 -13.47 -2.06 -24.65
CA VAL A 271 -12.02 -1.95 -24.88
C VAL A 271 -11.32 -1.36 -23.66
N LEU A 272 -11.86 -0.30 -23.06
CA LEU A 272 -11.31 0.32 -21.85
C LEU A 272 -11.28 -0.64 -20.66
N VAL A 273 -12.38 -1.37 -20.46
CA VAL A 273 -12.57 -2.30 -19.33
C VAL A 273 -11.64 -3.51 -19.42
N ILE A 274 -11.61 -4.19 -20.58
CA ILE A 274 -10.80 -5.40 -20.78
C ILE A 274 -9.32 -5.09 -20.69
N SER A 275 -8.92 -3.89 -21.10
CA SER A 275 -7.52 -3.45 -21.09
C SER A 275 -7.01 -3.01 -19.72
N CYS A 276 -7.74 -3.24 -18.63
CA CYS A 276 -7.24 -2.90 -17.28
C CYS A 276 -6.05 -3.80 -16.89
N PRO A 277 -4.81 -3.29 -16.73
CA PRO A 277 -3.68 -4.09 -16.26
C PRO A 277 -3.67 -4.21 -14.73
N CYS A 278 -4.87 -4.40 -14.13
CA CYS A 278 -5.05 -4.39 -12.67
C CYS A 278 -4.17 -5.42 -11.94
N ALA A 279 -3.93 -6.58 -12.56
CA ALA A 279 -3.06 -7.62 -12.02
C ALA A 279 -1.59 -7.19 -11.99
N LEU A 280 -1.11 -6.46 -12.99
CA LEU A 280 0.30 -6.02 -13.07
C LEU A 280 0.63 -5.02 -11.95
N GLY A 281 -0.29 -4.10 -11.64
CA GLY A 281 -0.12 -3.11 -10.56
C GLY A 281 -0.12 -3.71 -9.15
N LEU A 282 -0.72 -4.90 -8.97
CA LEU A 282 -0.86 -5.56 -7.68
C LEU A 282 0.21 -6.63 -7.44
N ALA A 283 0.61 -7.36 -8.48
CA ALA A 283 1.50 -8.52 -8.35
C ALA A 283 2.85 -8.14 -7.75
N THR A 284 3.47 -7.07 -8.23
CA THR A 284 4.83 -6.68 -7.84
C THR A 284 4.93 -6.21 -6.38
N PRO A 285 4.12 -5.24 -5.90
CA PRO A 285 4.18 -4.81 -4.50
C PRO A 285 3.87 -5.95 -3.53
N VAL A 286 2.91 -6.82 -3.86
CA VAL A 286 2.53 -7.95 -3.01
C VAL A 286 3.64 -8.98 -2.93
N ALA A 287 4.26 -9.36 -4.06
CA ALA A 287 5.36 -10.32 -4.09
C ALA A 287 6.57 -9.85 -3.26
N ILE A 288 6.98 -8.59 -3.42
CA ILE A 288 8.10 -8.00 -2.66
C ILE A 288 7.79 -7.95 -1.17
N MET A 289 6.58 -7.56 -0.79
CA MET A 289 6.20 -7.50 0.62
C MET A 289 6.14 -8.87 1.28
N VAL A 290 5.59 -9.86 0.59
CA VAL A 290 5.53 -11.25 1.10
C VAL A 290 6.95 -11.82 1.24
N ALA A 291 7.82 -11.62 0.24
CA ALA A 291 9.20 -12.09 0.28
C ALA A 291 10.01 -11.39 1.37
N SER A 292 9.90 -10.07 1.52
CA SER A 292 10.55 -9.29 2.59
C SER A 292 10.06 -9.73 3.97
N GLY A 293 8.75 -9.90 4.15
CA GLY A 293 8.16 -10.34 5.41
C GLY A 293 8.55 -11.78 5.80
N LEU A 294 8.66 -12.66 4.81
CA LEU A 294 9.11 -14.04 5.03
C LEU A 294 10.61 -14.09 5.33
N GLY A 295 11.42 -13.28 4.63
CA GLY A 295 12.85 -13.13 4.88
C GLY A 295 13.11 -12.62 6.30
N ALA A 296 12.45 -11.55 6.71
CA ALA A 296 12.58 -10.97 8.05
C ALA A 296 12.26 -11.98 9.16
N LYS A 297 11.21 -12.81 9.00
CA LYS A 297 10.88 -13.89 9.94
C LYS A 297 11.97 -14.97 10.05
N LYS A 298 12.82 -15.10 9.04
CA LYS A 298 13.94 -16.06 9.00
C LYS A 298 15.29 -15.38 9.27
N GLY A 299 15.30 -14.14 9.77
CA GLY A 299 16.53 -13.38 10.06
C GLY A 299 17.25 -12.84 8.82
N ILE A 300 16.60 -12.87 7.64
CA ILE A 300 17.17 -12.35 6.40
C ILE A 300 16.58 -10.95 6.15
N LEU A 301 17.43 -9.92 6.20
CA LEU A 301 17.06 -8.54 5.91
C LEU A 301 17.58 -8.14 4.53
N PHE A 302 16.67 -7.68 3.68
CA PHE A 302 17.03 -7.15 2.36
C PHE A 302 17.25 -5.64 2.44
N LYS A 303 18.44 -5.17 2.02
CA LYS A 303 18.78 -3.73 2.04
C LYS A 303 17.95 -2.89 1.07
N THR A 304 17.49 -3.48 -0.02
CA THR A 304 16.69 -2.79 -1.03
C THR A 304 15.69 -3.76 -1.66
N ALA A 305 14.57 -3.25 -2.17
CA ALA A 305 13.64 -4.05 -2.96
C ALA A 305 14.28 -4.66 -4.22
N ALA A 306 15.32 -4.03 -4.77
CA ALA A 306 16.10 -4.55 -5.89
C ALA A 306 16.87 -5.84 -5.55
N ALA A 307 17.31 -6.01 -4.30
CA ALA A 307 18.00 -7.20 -3.85
C ALA A 307 17.10 -8.46 -3.77
N LEU A 308 15.79 -8.28 -3.89
CA LEU A 308 14.81 -9.36 -3.99
C LEU A 308 14.57 -9.82 -5.43
N GLU A 309 15.00 -9.01 -6.41
CA GLU A 309 14.78 -9.27 -7.84
C GLU A 309 16.02 -9.97 -8.48
N THR A 310 17.16 -9.99 -7.79
CA THR A 310 18.41 -10.66 -8.20
C THR A 310 18.64 -11.95 -7.44
#